data_16faf641e61cedd687890c9ba93274a5
#
_entry.id   16faf641e61cedd687890c9ba93274a5
#
_cell.length_a   1.000
_cell.length_b   1.000
_cell.length_c   1.000
_cell.angle_alpha   90.00
_cell.angle_beta   90.00
_cell.angle_gamma   90.00
#
_symmetry.space_group_name_H-M   'P 1'
#
loop_
_entity.id
_entity.type
_entity.pdbx_description
1 polymer ?
#
loop_
_entity_poly.entity_id
_entity_poly.type
_entity_poly.pdbx_seq_one_letter_code
_entity_poly.pdbx_strand_id
1 'polypeptide(L)'
;VYAVDAACNMGARTIYMPTVSCVNHIAGHSGGHKFVGSGDSSVVDNGIEYVDANGQLHPGAVDVISYIATKHPEVVLCTGHGTAREVDAVVRKAVELGVPKICVNHPHFLVNATYEQMREWADLGAYIELNAAVFSSIAKSGTCSDEMAGKILEIIPTEKIVLDSDLGQKVNVDP
;
A
#
# COMPACT_ATOMS: atom_id res chain seq x y z
N VAL A 1 0.42 2.02 -17.75
CA VAL A 1 -0.90 2.67 -17.91
C VAL A 1 -1.93 1.72 -18.54
N TYR A 2 -1.64 0.96 -19.62
CA TYR A 2 -2.64 0.14 -20.31
C TYR A 2 -3.42 -0.83 -19.41
N ALA A 3 -2.77 -1.52 -18.48
CA ALA A 3 -3.44 -2.42 -17.55
C ALA A 3 -4.38 -1.66 -16.59
N VAL A 4 -3.97 -0.47 -16.16
CA VAL A 4 -4.78 0.42 -15.31
C VAL A 4 -6.00 0.91 -16.08
N ASP A 5 -5.83 1.36 -17.33
CA ASP A 5 -6.91 1.77 -18.22
C ASP A 5 -7.94 0.64 -18.39
N ALA A 6 -7.46 -0.56 -18.73
CA ALA A 6 -8.33 -1.72 -18.87
C ALA A 6 -9.11 -2.03 -17.59
N ALA A 7 -8.43 -2.01 -16.43
CA ALA A 7 -9.07 -2.26 -15.13
C ALA A 7 -10.15 -1.22 -14.82
N CYS A 8 -9.86 0.06 -15.02
CA CYS A 8 -10.82 1.15 -14.79
C CYS A 8 -12.04 1.02 -15.73
N ASN A 9 -11.81 0.72 -17.01
CA ASN A 9 -12.89 0.50 -17.99
C ASN A 9 -13.75 -0.73 -17.65
N MET A 10 -13.20 -1.72 -16.95
CA MET A 10 -13.94 -2.86 -16.42
C MET A 10 -14.64 -2.57 -15.09
N GLY A 11 -14.52 -1.35 -14.56
CA GLY A 11 -15.21 -0.92 -13.35
C GLY A 11 -14.39 -0.97 -12.06
N ALA A 12 -13.05 -1.12 -12.13
CA ALA A 12 -12.20 -1.03 -10.95
C ALA A 12 -12.39 0.32 -10.23
N ARG A 13 -12.48 0.26 -8.91
CA ARG A 13 -12.64 1.44 -8.03
C ARG A 13 -11.40 1.70 -7.18
N THR A 14 -10.46 0.78 -7.21
CA THR A 14 -9.21 0.85 -6.47
C THR A 14 -8.08 0.38 -7.37
N ILE A 15 -7.01 1.15 -7.44
CA ILE A 15 -5.78 0.79 -8.16
C ILE A 15 -4.65 0.81 -7.15
N TYR A 16 -3.95 -0.31 -7.04
CA TYR A 16 -2.79 -0.46 -6.18
C TYR A 16 -1.50 -0.23 -6.98
N MET A 17 -0.58 0.54 -6.41
CA MET A 17 0.83 0.45 -6.78
C MET A 17 1.33 -0.97 -6.47
N PRO A 18 2.49 -1.41 -6.99
CA PRO A 18 2.95 -2.78 -6.79
C PRO A 18 2.88 -3.24 -5.34
N THR A 19 2.28 -4.41 -5.12
CA THR A 19 2.17 -5.06 -3.82
C THR A 19 3.16 -6.23 -3.74
N VAL A 20 2.73 -7.43 -4.08
CA VAL A 20 3.55 -8.67 -3.99
C VAL A 20 4.80 -8.64 -4.86
N SER A 21 4.77 -7.93 -5.97
CA SER A 21 5.91 -7.71 -6.86
C SER A 21 6.79 -6.51 -6.46
N CYS A 22 6.52 -5.86 -5.34
CA CYS A 22 7.39 -4.78 -4.84
C CYS A 22 8.67 -5.36 -4.22
N VAL A 23 9.83 -4.76 -4.50
CA VAL A 23 11.12 -5.16 -3.92
C VAL A 23 11.05 -5.22 -2.40
N ASN A 24 10.44 -4.23 -1.75
CA ASN A 24 10.28 -4.20 -0.31
C ASN A 24 9.47 -5.38 0.23
N HIS A 25 8.38 -5.78 -0.47
CA HIS A 25 7.57 -6.93 -0.10
C HIS A 25 8.36 -8.24 -0.25
N ILE A 26 9.06 -8.41 -1.37
CA ILE A 26 9.89 -9.60 -1.64
C ILE A 26 10.98 -9.73 -0.58
N ALA A 27 11.65 -8.64 -0.23
CA ALA A 27 12.70 -8.62 0.81
C ALA A 27 12.13 -8.98 2.20
N GLY A 28 10.96 -8.45 2.56
CA GLY A 28 10.30 -8.75 3.83
C GLY A 28 9.86 -10.21 3.97
N HIS A 29 9.65 -10.91 2.87
CA HIS A 29 9.22 -12.32 2.82
C HIS A 29 10.33 -13.30 2.42
N SER A 30 11.57 -12.84 2.22
CA SER A 30 12.71 -13.67 1.76
C SER A 30 13.14 -14.77 2.75
N GLY A 31 12.62 -14.77 3.97
CA GLY A 31 12.88 -15.78 5.00
C GLY A 31 12.22 -17.15 4.81
N GLY A 32 11.73 -17.49 3.61
CA GLY A 32 11.20 -18.82 3.29
C GLY A 32 9.67 -18.91 3.16
N HIS A 33 8.95 -17.85 3.42
CA HIS A 33 7.52 -17.78 3.12
C HIS A 33 7.31 -17.41 1.65
N LYS A 34 7.29 -18.41 0.78
CA LYS A 34 6.78 -18.22 -0.58
C LYS A 34 5.34 -17.75 -0.48
N PHE A 35 5.00 -16.70 -1.21
CA PHE A 35 3.63 -16.23 -1.30
C PHE A 35 2.74 -17.39 -1.76
N VAL A 36 1.81 -17.81 -0.88
CA VAL A 36 0.93 -18.96 -1.15
C VAL A 36 -0.06 -18.55 -2.22
N GLY A 37 0.14 -19.00 -3.45
CA GLY A 37 -0.72 -18.67 -4.59
C GLY A 37 0.03 -18.15 -5.80
N SER A 38 1.34 -17.92 -5.72
CA SER A 38 2.17 -17.52 -6.86
C SER A 38 2.43 -18.64 -7.89
N GLY A 39 1.75 -19.78 -7.79
CA GLY A 39 1.78 -20.86 -8.79
C GLY A 39 3.16 -21.49 -8.96
N ASP A 40 3.86 -21.13 -10.01
CA ASP A 40 5.15 -21.73 -10.38
C ASP A 40 6.32 -20.99 -9.71
N SER A 41 7.12 -21.72 -8.91
CA SER A 41 8.34 -21.22 -8.28
C SER A 41 9.48 -20.94 -9.25
N SER A 42 9.30 -21.22 -10.54
CA SER A 42 10.28 -20.92 -11.60
C SER A 42 10.18 -19.46 -12.09
N VAL A 43 9.10 -18.75 -11.78
CA VAL A 43 8.97 -17.34 -12.13
C VAL A 43 9.85 -16.53 -11.20
N VAL A 44 10.92 -15.98 -11.73
CA VAL A 44 11.78 -15.02 -11.01
C VAL A 44 11.16 -13.65 -11.16
N ASP A 45 10.62 -13.13 -10.04
CA ASP A 45 10.20 -11.73 -9.95
C ASP A 45 11.41 -10.90 -9.50
N ASN A 46 11.90 -10.02 -10.38
CA ASN A 46 13.02 -9.13 -10.07
C ASN A 46 12.60 -7.99 -9.11
N GLY A 47 11.32 -7.89 -8.83
CA GLY A 47 10.77 -6.83 -8.00
C GLY A 47 10.65 -5.49 -8.73
N ILE A 48 9.72 -4.68 -8.26
CA ILE A 48 9.48 -3.34 -8.76
C ILE A 48 9.79 -2.33 -7.64
N GLU A 49 10.67 -1.38 -7.94
CA GLU A 49 10.88 -0.19 -7.12
C GLU A 49 10.08 0.98 -7.72
N TYR A 50 9.58 1.88 -6.88
CA TYR A 50 8.82 3.05 -7.35
C TYR A 50 9.72 4.22 -7.67
N VAL A 51 10.89 4.26 -7.02
CA VAL A 51 11.83 5.37 -7.11
C VAL A 51 13.20 4.89 -7.56
N ASP A 52 13.94 5.78 -8.19
CA ASP A 52 15.35 5.59 -8.51
C ASP A 52 16.26 5.78 -7.26
N ALA A 53 17.56 5.64 -7.44
CA ALA A 53 18.56 5.82 -6.39
C ALA A 53 18.52 7.23 -5.75
N ASN A 54 18.05 8.25 -6.49
CA ASN A 54 17.90 9.62 -6.01
C ASN A 54 16.57 9.85 -5.28
N GLY A 55 15.66 8.85 -5.30
CA GLY A 55 14.31 8.95 -4.72
C GLY A 55 13.28 9.62 -5.62
N GLN A 56 13.60 9.76 -6.90
CA GLN A 56 12.66 10.26 -7.89
C GLN A 56 11.79 9.10 -8.39
N LEU A 57 10.47 9.32 -8.45
CA LEU A 57 9.56 8.32 -9.01
C LEU A 57 9.94 7.95 -10.44
N HIS A 58 9.94 6.66 -10.72
CA HIS A 58 10.09 6.19 -12.09
C HIS A 58 8.97 6.73 -12.99
N PRO A 59 9.25 7.02 -14.26
CA PRO A 59 8.25 7.59 -15.18
C PRO A 59 6.94 6.79 -15.22
N GLY A 60 7.02 5.47 -15.21
CA GLY A 60 5.83 4.60 -15.21
C GLY A 60 4.92 4.78 -13.97
N ALA A 61 5.49 5.07 -12.81
CA ALA A 61 4.72 5.40 -11.61
C ALA A 61 4.02 6.75 -11.76
N VAL A 62 4.74 7.76 -12.24
CA VAL A 62 4.18 9.10 -12.52
C VAL A 62 3.05 9.02 -13.54
N ASP A 63 3.23 8.23 -14.60
CA ASP A 63 2.22 8.03 -15.65
C ASP A 63 0.92 7.42 -15.09
N VAL A 64 1.02 6.43 -14.19
CA VAL A 64 -0.15 5.82 -13.54
C VAL A 64 -0.87 6.84 -12.66
N ILE A 65 -0.14 7.57 -11.82
CA ILE A 65 -0.71 8.58 -10.93
C ILE A 65 -1.41 9.68 -11.74
N SER A 66 -0.74 10.20 -12.78
CA SER A 66 -1.28 11.22 -13.69
C SER A 66 -2.53 10.73 -14.42
N TYR A 67 -2.53 9.47 -14.85
CA TYR A 67 -3.66 8.85 -15.53
C TYR A 67 -4.89 8.78 -14.60
N ILE A 68 -4.71 8.32 -13.37
CA ILE A 68 -5.79 8.28 -12.36
C ILE A 68 -6.31 9.70 -12.10
N ALA A 69 -5.43 10.66 -11.83
CA ALA A 69 -5.81 12.05 -11.54
C ALA A 69 -6.66 12.68 -12.66
N THR A 70 -6.33 12.39 -13.93
CA THR A 70 -6.93 13.08 -15.08
C THR A 70 -8.11 12.33 -15.71
N LYS A 71 -8.14 11.00 -15.65
CA LYS A 71 -9.13 10.17 -16.35
C LYS A 71 -10.09 9.46 -15.42
N HIS A 72 -9.66 9.13 -14.19
CA HIS A 72 -10.44 8.33 -13.25
C HIS A 72 -10.36 8.91 -11.82
N PRO A 73 -10.77 10.18 -11.61
CA PRO A 73 -10.71 10.80 -10.26
C PRO A 73 -11.62 10.12 -9.23
N GLU A 74 -12.54 9.27 -9.67
CA GLU A 74 -13.38 8.44 -8.80
C GLU A 74 -12.65 7.26 -8.19
N VAL A 75 -11.50 6.86 -8.75
CA VAL A 75 -10.72 5.69 -8.30
C VAL A 75 -9.84 6.06 -7.10
N VAL A 76 -9.71 5.13 -6.17
CA VAL A 76 -8.77 5.24 -5.04
C VAL A 76 -7.39 4.77 -5.51
N LEU A 77 -6.38 5.62 -5.37
CA LEU A 77 -4.97 5.24 -5.53
C LEU A 77 -4.46 4.68 -4.21
N CYS A 78 -4.11 3.41 -4.20
CA CYS A 78 -3.48 2.74 -3.07
C CYS A 78 -1.97 2.66 -3.26
N THR A 79 -1.20 2.93 -2.20
CA THR A 79 0.27 3.07 -2.30
C THR A 79 1.02 1.75 -2.43
N GLY A 80 0.35 0.62 -2.21
CA GLY A 80 0.99 -0.71 -2.27
C GLY A 80 2.02 -0.92 -1.16
N HIS A 81 3.04 -1.74 -1.42
CA HIS A 81 4.00 -2.25 -0.42
C HIS A 81 5.41 -1.67 -0.56
N GLY A 82 5.54 -0.46 -1.11
CA GLY A 82 6.82 0.23 -1.15
C GLY A 82 7.40 0.52 0.24
N THR A 83 8.68 0.88 0.30
CA THR A 83 9.28 1.43 1.51
C THR A 83 8.62 2.76 1.91
N ALA A 84 8.78 3.20 3.15
CA ALA A 84 8.25 4.50 3.59
C ALA A 84 8.70 5.66 2.69
N ARG A 85 9.94 5.61 2.15
CA ARG A 85 10.45 6.60 1.18
C ARG A 85 9.68 6.58 -0.14
N GLU A 86 9.36 5.40 -0.65
CA GLU A 86 8.62 5.22 -1.90
C GLU A 86 7.16 5.64 -1.74
N VAL A 87 6.54 5.25 -0.63
CA VAL A 87 5.18 5.65 -0.27
C VAL A 87 5.07 7.17 -0.15
N ASP A 88 6.03 7.82 0.52
CA ASP A 88 6.08 9.28 0.62
C ASP A 88 6.15 9.95 -0.76
N ALA A 89 7.00 9.43 -1.65
CA ALA A 89 7.12 9.95 -3.01
C ALA A 89 5.79 9.80 -3.79
N VAL A 90 5.10 8.66 -3.66
CA VAL A 90 3.79 8.42 -4.29
C VAL A 90 2.74 9.37 -3.73
N VAL A 91 2.63 9.50 -2.40
CA VAL A 91 1.62 10.38 -1.75
C VAL A 91 1.82 11.83 -2.19
N ARG A 92 3.06 12.35 -2.11
CA ARG A 92 3.35 13.73 -2.51
C ARG A 92 3.07 13.97 -4.00
N LYS A 93 3.45 13.05 -4.87
CA LYS A 93 3.16 13.16 -6.30
C LYS A 93 1.66 13.08 -6.59
N ALA A 94 0.93 12.22 -5.90
CA ALA A 94 -0.51 12.10 -6.05
C ALA A 94 -1.22 13.40 -5.63
N VAL A 95 -0.80 14.00 -4.50
CA VAL A 95 -1.32 15.31 -4.05
C VAL A 95 -0.97 16.41 -5.06
N GLU A 96 0.28 16.47 -5.53
CA GLU A 96 0.73 17.44 -6.55
C GLU A 96 -0.13 17.37 -7.83
N LEU A 97 -0.45 16.16 -8.27
CA LEU A 97 -1.24 15.94 -9.49
C LEU A 97 -2.76 15.99 -9.25
N GLY A 98 -3.20 16.21 -8.02
CA GLY A 98 -4.61 16.39 -7.68
C GLY A 98 -5.42 15.07 -7.63
N VAL A 99 -4.81 13.93 -7.30
CA VAL A 99 -5.53 12.68 -7.05
C VAL A 99 -6.42 12.88 -5.81
N PRO A 100 -7.76 12.76 -5.92
CA PRO A 100 -8.63 13.12 -4.80
C PRO A 100 -8.74 12.05 -3.72
N LYS A 101 -8.36 10.80 -4.02
CA LYS A 101 -8.50 9.66 -3.10
C LYS A 101 -7.22 8.85 -3.07
N ILE A 102 -6.47 8.99 -2.00
CA ILE A 102 -5.20 8.30 -1.76
C ILE A 102 -5.37 7.44 -0.51
N CYS A 103 -5.01 6.16 -0.58
CA CYS A 103 -5.00 5.25 0.56
C CYS A 103 -3.60 4.70 0.77
N VAL A 104 -3.04 4.91 1.95
CA VAL A 104 -1.75 4.32 2.34
C VAL A 104 -2.02 2.98 2.99
N ASN A 105 -1.60 1.90 2.32
CA ASN A 105 -1.85 0.54 2.75
C ASN A 105 -1.00 0.19 3.96
N HIS A 106 -1.63 -0.27 5.04
CA HIS A 106 -1.05 -0.79 6.30
C HIS A 106 0.39 -0.30 6.56
N PRO A 107 0.60 1.04 6.70
CA PRO A 107 1.93 1.65 6.75
C PRO A 107 2.76 1.22 7.96
N HIS A 108 2.12 0.67 8.99
CA HIS A 108 2.72 0.12 10.20
C HIS A 108 3.34 -1.28 9.98
N PHE A 109 3.06 -1.92 8.84
CA PHE A 109 3.56 -3.24 8.48
C PHE A 109 4.27 -3.19 7.12
N LEU A 110 5.37 -3.90 6.93
CA LEU A 110 6.25 -3.89 5.74
C LEU A 110 6.79 -2.52 5.34
N VAL A 111 5.93 -1.52 5.20
CA VAL A 111 6.32 -0.13 4.88
C VAL A 111 7.21 0.45 5.99
N ASN A 112 6.98 0.05 7.24
CA ASN A 112 7.70 0.51 8.43
C ASN A 112 7.72 2.05 8.56
N ALA A 113 6.59 2.69 8.28
CA ALA A 113 6.43 4.12 8.45
C ALA A 113 6.45 4.52 9.94
N THR A 114 7.03 5.65 10.23
CA THR A 114 6.91 6.24 11.57
C THR A 114 5.52 6.85 11.79
N TYR A 115 5.16 7.07 13.05
CA TYR A 115 3.90 7.74 13.40
C TYR A 115 3.81 9.15 12.81
N GLU A 116 4.94 9.86 12.79
CA GLU A 116 5.04 11.21 12.21
C GLU A 116 4.76 11.18 10.71
N GLN A 117 5.33 10.21 9.99
CA GLN A 117 5.07 10.03 8.55
C GLN A 117 3.59 9.72 8.28
N MET A 118 2.99 8.79 9.05
CA MET A 118 1.57 8.47 8.91
C MET A 118 0.70 9.71 9.15
N ARG A 119 1.03 10.50 10.17
CA ARG A 119 0.32 11.75 10.46
C ARG A 119 0.48 12.76 9.34
N GLU A 120 1.71 12.95 8.83
CA GLU A 120 1.99 13.86 7.72
C GLU A 120 1.18 13.48 6.47
N TRP A 121 1.14 12.18 6.13
CA TRP A 121 0.34 11.73 4.98
C TRP A 121 -1.16 11.95 5.17
N ALA A 122 -1.66 11.76 6.38
CA ALA A 122 -3.06 12.07 6.70
C ALA A 122 -3.36 13.56 6.57
N ASP A 123 -2.45 14.43 7.03
CA ASP A 123 -2.56 15.88 6.91
C ASP A 123 -2.47 16.35 5.44
N LEU A 124 -1.74 15.64 4.58
CA LEU A 124 -1.73 15.84 3.13
C LEU A 124 -3.02 15.37 2.44
N GLY A 125 -3.92 14.71 3.15
CA GLY A 125 -5.22 14.28 2.65
C GLY A 125 -5.37 12.78 2.41
N ALA A 126 -4.31 11.98 2.54
CA ALA A 126 -4.39 10.54 2.38
C ALA A 126 -5.20 9.89 3.52
N TYR A 127 -5.77 8.73 3.23
CA TYR A 127 -6.35 7.82 4.21
C TYR A 127 -5.28 6.82 4.65
N ILE A 128 -5.29 6.46 5.93
CA ILE A 128 -4.37 5.49 6.55
C ILE A 128 -5.13 4.21 6.82
N GLU A 129 -4.68 3.12 6.23
CA GLU A 129 -5.30 1.81 6.41
C GLU A 129 -4.76 1.12 7.66
N LEU A 130 -5.67 0.64 8.49
CA LEU A 130 -5.43 -0.32 9.57
C LEU A 130 -6.04 -1.66 9.18
N ASN A 131 -5.20 -2.66 9.04
CA ASN A 131 -5.53 -3.96 8.53
C ASN A 131 -5.45 -5.00 9.64
N ALA A 132 -6.53 -5.77 9.82
CA ALA A 132 -6.67 -6.69 10.95
C ALA A 132 -5.68 -7.86 10.91
N ALA A 133 -5.29 -8.31 9.70
CA ALA A 133 -4.41 -9.47 9.54
C ALA A 133 -3.00 -9.29 10.11
N VAL A 134 -2.56 -8.06 10.34
CA VAL A 134 -1.21 -7.80 10.88
C VAL A 134 -1.16 -7.71 12.41
N PHE A 135 -2.30 -7.70 13.09
CA PHE A 135 -2.35 -7.62 14.56
C PHE A 135 -2.42 -9.00 15.21
N SER A 136 -1.57 -9.21 16.20
CA SER A 136 -1.39 -10.52 16.87
C SER A 136 -2.62 -11.02 17.63
N SER A 137 -3.49 -10.11 18.07
CA SER A 137 -4.76 -10.47 18.72
C SER A 137 -5.81 -11.05 17.76
N ILE A 138 -5.68 -10.80 16.46
CA ILE A 138 -6.64 -11.16 15.42
C ILE A 138 -6.11 -12.28 14.54
N ALA A 139 -4.88 -12.16 14.06
CA ALA A 139 -4.29 -13.11 13.11
C ALA A 139 -3.10 -13.86 13.70
N LYS A 140 -3.01 -15.17 13.41
CA LYS A 140 -1.89 -16.02 13.88
C LYS A 140 -0.52 -15.56 13.36
N SER A 141 -0.49 -14.90 12.22
CA SER A 141 0.71 -14.34 11.59
C SER A 141 0.96 -12.88 11.99
N GLY A 142 0.08 -12.28 12.80
CA GLY A 142 0.18 -10.89 13.20
C GLY A 142 1.48 -10.59 13.95
N THR A 143 2.18 -9.56 13.50
CA THR A 143 3.47 -9.12 14.07
C THR A 143 3.37 -7.75 14.74
N CYS A 144 2.25 -7.04 14.56
CA CYS A 144 1.97 -5.75 15.16
C CYS A 144 1.21 -5.92 16.48
N SER A 145 1.51 -5.07 17.45
CA SER A 145 0.80 -5.07 18.73
C SER A 145 -0.50 -4.25 18.66
N ASP A 146 -1.47 -4.61 19.50
CA ASP A 146 -2.70 -3.83 19.65
C ASP A 146 -2.43 -2.42 20.21
N GLU A 147 -1.34 -2.24 20.98
CA GLU A 147 -0.87 -0.94 21.44
C GLU A 147 -0.48 -0.04 20.25
N MET A 148 0.15 -0.61 19.23
CA MET A 148 0.46 0.13 17.99
C MET A 148 -0.82 0.61 17.31
N ALA A 149 -1.85 -0.23 17.22
CA ALA A 149 -3.14 0.18 16.68
C ALA A 149 -3.75 1.33 17.48
N GLY A 150 -3.76 1.20 18.82
CA GLY A 150 -4.22 2.25 19.71
C GLY A 150 -3.49 3.58 19.49
N LYS A 151 -2.17 3.52 19.33
CA LYS A 151 -1.35 4.72 19.07
C LYS A 151 -1.68 5.38 17.73
N ILE A 152 -1.89 4.60 16.68
CA ILE A 152 -2.30 5.13 15.37
C ILE A 152 -3.67 5.81 15.48
N LEU A 153 -4.63 5.18 16.18
CA LEU A 153 -5.97 5.76 16.41
C LEU A 153 -5.94 7.07 17.24
N GLU A 154 -4.93 7.25 18.11
CA GLU A 154 -4.75 8.51 18.82
C GLU A 154 -4.25 9.65 17.94
N ILE A 155 -3.32 9.36 17.03
CA ILE A 155 -2.60 10.40 16.28
C ILE A 155 -3.25 10.72 14.93
N ILE A 156 -3.95 9.76 14.32
CA ILE A 156 -4.62 9.95 13.03
C ILE A 156 -6.08 10.34 13.25
N PRO A 157 -6.58 11.41 12.60
CA PRO A 157 -7.99 11.76 12.66
C PRO A 157 -8.87 10.59 12.20
N THR A 158 -9.92 10.27 12.95
CA THR A 158 -10.77 9.10 12.71
C THR A 158 -11.34 9.06 11.29
N GLU A 159 -11.68 10.21 10.73
CA GLU A 159 -12.16 10.36 9.35
C GLU A 159 -11.09 10.06 8.28
N LYS A 160 -9.84 9.90 8.69
CA LYS A 160 -8.71 9.54 7.81
C LYS A 160 -8.28 8.08 7.97
N ILE A 161 -9.01 7.28 8.74
CA ILE A 161 -8.72 5.87 8.95
C ILE A 161 -9.63 5.01 8.09
N VAL A 162 -9.05 4.02 7.43
CA VAL A 162 -9.74 2.91 6.77
C VAL A 162 -9.45 1.65 7.56
N LEU A 163 -10.50 0.92 7.93
CA LEU A 163 -10.37 -0.39 8.58
C LEU A 163 -10.73 -1.48 7.58
N ASP A 164 -9.86 -2.45 7.44
CA ASP A 164 -10.12 -3.64 6.65
C ASP A 164 -9.60 -4.91 7.32
N SER A 165 -9.77 -6.06 6.70
CA SER A 165 -9.40 -7.34 7.31
C SER A 165 -8.12 -7.93 6.76
N ASP A 166 -7.91 -7.89 5.46
CA ASP A 166 -6.86 -8.62 4.71
C ASP A 166 -6.71 -10.10 5.15
N LEU A 167 -7.82 -10.72 5.62
CA LEU A 167 -7.84 -12.06 6.21
C LEU A 167 -7.95 -13.19 5.19
N GLY A 168 -8.13 -12.90 3.90
CA GLY A 168 -8.34 -13.88 2.85
C GLY A 168 -7.15 -14.81 2.55
N GLN A 169 -6.05 -14.72 3.27
CA GLN A 169 -4.88 -15.59 3.09
C GLN A 169 -5.05 -16.89 3.88
N LYS A 170 -4.60 -18.01 3.30
CA LYS A 170 -4.70 -19.37 3.88
C LYS A 170 -4.14 -19.51 5.30
N VAL A 171 -3.16 -18.66 5.67
CA VAL A 171 -2.49 -18.71 6.98
C VAL A 171 -3.23 -17.94 8.07
N ASN A 172 -4.19 -17.10 7.68
CA ASN A 172 -4.97 -16.31 8.62
C ASN A 172 -6.14 -17.10 9.21
N VAL A 173 -6.73 -16.54 10.27
CA VAL A 173 -7.98 -17.09 10.82
C VAL A 173 -9.11 -16.88 9.82
N ASP A 174 -10.12 -17.76 9.86
CA ASP A 174 -11.35 -17.54 9.10
C ASP A 174 -12.01 -16.24 9.61
N PRO A 175 -12.49 -15.41 8.70
CA PRO A 175 -13.16 -14.15 9.04
C PRO A 175 -14.45 -14.35 9.82
#